data_2b3794a2912594f0025340b994fc0b44
#
_entry.id   2b3794a2912594f0025340b994fc0b44
#
_cell.length_a   1.000
_cell.length_b   1.000
_cell.length_c   1.000
_cell.angle_alpha   90.00
_cell.angle_beta   90.00
_cell.angle_gamma   90.00
#
_symmetry.space_group_name_H-M   'P 1'
#
loop_
_entity.id
_entity.type
_entity.pdbx_description
1 polymer ?
#
loop_
_entity_poly.entity_id
_entity_poly.type
_entity_poly.pdbx_seq_one_letter_code
_entity_poly.pdbx_strand_id
1 'polypeptide(L)'
;NYGGIGAVIGHEISHGFDDQGSQYDGAGNLRRWWTDDDRKGFDGRAAALAAQYDEYEPIAGYKLNGKFTLGENIADLGGLKMAHKAWQIGLKGRASPVLDGFTGSQRLFAGWAQVWRRKYRDENLLNRIKIDPHSPSEFRANGTPVNVPAFHTAFATKAGDKMFKAAADIVVIW
;
A
#
# COMPACT_ATOMS: atom_id res chain seq x y z
N ASN A 1 -10.90 8.04 -10.39
CA ASN A 1 -9.93 7.36 -11.28
C ASN A 1 -8.55 7.21 -10.61
N TYR A 2 -7.98 8.28 -9.98
CA TYR A 2 -6.63 8.20 -9.39
C TYR A 2 -6.52 7.17 -8.26
N GLY A 3 -7.48 7.14 -7.31
CA GLY A 3 -7.48 6.15 -6.23
C GLY A 3 -7.87 4.74 -6.67
N GLY A 4 -8.49 4.57 -7.83
CA GLY A 4 -8.80 3.29 -8.45
C GLY A 4 -7.70 2.86 -9.42
N ILE A 5 -7.99 2.90 -10.73
CA ILE A 5 -7.07 2.44 -11.77
C ILE A 5 -5.71 3.16 -11.74
N GLY A 6 -5.65 4.42 -11.32
CA GLY A 6 -4.38 5.14 -11.19
C GLY A 6 -3.46 4.50 -10.14
N ALA A 7 -4.00 4.09 -8.99
CA ALA A 7 -3.24 3.38 -7.98
C ALA A 7 -2.82 1.97 -8.44
N VAL A 8 -3.68 1.28 -9.22
CA VAL A 8 -3.34 -0.02 -9.82
C VAL A 8 -2.20 0.11 -10.83
N ILE A 9 -2.23 1.11 -11.70
CA ILE A 9 -1.12 1.37 -12.65
C ILE A 9 0.19 1.63 -11.87
N GLY A 10 0.13 2.44 -10.82
CA GLY A 10 1.29 2.68 -9.96
C GLY A 10 1.78 1.42 -9.24
N HIS A 11 0.86 0.55 -8.80
CA HIS A 11 1.16 -0.76 -8.21
C HIS A 11 1.95 -1.64 -9.18
N GLU A 12 1.48 -1.81 -10.41
CA GLU A 12 2.16 -2.62 -11.42
C GLU A 12 3.56 -2.09 -11.75
N ILE A 13 3.72 -0.77 -11.83
CA ILE A 13 5.04 -0.15 -12.02
C ILE A 13 5.95 -0.42 -10.82
N SER A 14 5.42 -0.42 -9.60
CA SER A 14 6.18 -0.63 -8.36
C SER A 14 6.76 -2.03 -8.25
N HIS A 15 6.17 -3.04 -8.92
CA HIS A 15 6.70 -4.40 -8.94
C HIS A 15 8.13 -4.49 -9.50
N GLY A 16 8.55 -3.57 -10.37
CA GLY A 16 9.93 -3.47 -10.82
C GLY A 16 10.94 -3.14 -9.70
N PHE A 17 10.45 -2.70 -8.54
CA PHE A 17 11.25 -2.20 -7.42
C PHE A 17 10.86 -2.84 -6.08
N ASP A 18 10.03 -3.87 -6.06
CA ASP A 18 9.70 -4.64 -4.85
C ASP A 18 10.84 -5.60 -4.47
N ASP A 19 10.62 -6.47 -3.49
CA ASP A 19 11.63 -7.41 -2.99
C ASP A 19 12.08 -8.45 -4.03
N GLN A 20 11.25 -8.75 -5.03
CA GLN A 20 11.57 -9.66 -6.13
C GLN A 20 12.03 -8.90 -7.38
N GLY A 21 11.26 -7.91 -7.84
CA GLY A 21 11.55 -7.16 -9.05
C GLY A 21 12.87 -6.37 -8.96
N SER A 22 13.22 -5.88 -7.77
CA SER A 22 14.49 -5.19 -7.53
C SER A 22 15.75 -6.05 -7.78
N GLN A 23 15.60 -7.36 -7.96
CA GLN A 23 16.68 -8.27 -8.31
C GLN A 23 17.02 -8.26 -9.83
N TYR A 24 16.15 -7.65 -10.64
CA TYR A 24 16.31 -7.56 -12.09
C TYR A 24 16.69 -6.14 -12.51
N ASP A 25 17.61 -6.03 -13.47
CA ASP A 25 17.95 -4.73 -14.06
C ASP A 25 16.90 -4.27 -15.09
N GLY A 26 17.06 -3.05 -15.62
CA GLY A 26 16.12 -2.48 -16.58
C GLY A 26 16.02 -3.24 -17.93
N ALA A 27 16.91 -4.19 -18.19
CA ALA A 27 16.86 -5.10 -19.34
C ALA A 27 16.23 -6.46 -19.00
N GLY A 28 15.80 -6.66 -17.75
CA GLY A 28 15.18 -7.90 -17.27
C GLY A 28 16.20 -8.99 -16.91
N ASN A 29 17.48 -8.68 -16.79
CA ASN A 29 18.47 -9.65 -16.37
C ASN A 29 18.50 -9.76 -14.85
N LEU A 30 18.52 -10.98 -14.32
CA LEU A 30 18.78 -11.23 -12.89
C LEU A 30 20.20 -10.78 -12.57
N ARG A 31 20.33 -9.61 -12.03
CA ARG A 31 21.61 -8.96 -11.77
C ARG A 31 21.52 -8.00 -10.59
N ARG A 32 22.51 -8.07 -9.70
CA ARG A 32 22.68 -7.10 -8.63
C ARG A 32 23.11 -5.75 -9.21
N TRP A 33 22.21 -4.78 -9.20
CA TRP A 33 22.42 -3.43 -9.74
C TRP A 33 22.28 -2.31 -8.70
N TRP A 34 21.72 -2.63 -7.57
CA TRP A 34 21.67 -1.74 -6.40
C TRP A 34 23.01 -1.77 -5.66
N THR A 35 23.39 -0.64 -5.05
CA THR A 35 24.51 -0.62 -4.11
C THR A 35 24.16 -1.40 -2.85
N ASP A 36 25.18 -1.76 -2.06
CA ASP A 36 24.97 -2.45 -0.79
C ASP A 36 24.20 -1.58 0.21
N ASP A 37 24.42 -0.26 0.19
CA ASP A 37 23.72 0.68 1.05
C ASP A 37 22.26 0.85 0.63
N ASP A 38 21.96 0.93 -0.67
CA ASP A 38 20.58 0.97 -1.16
C ASP A 38 19.82 -0.29 -0.76
N ARG A 39 20.44 -1.46 -0.96
CA ARG A 39 19.84 -2.73 -0.59
C ARG A 39 19.59 -2.84 0.90
N LYS A 40 20.56 -2.47 1.73
CA LYS A 40 20.41 -2.46 3.20
C LYS A 40 19.30 -1.51 3.65
N GLY A 41 19.25 -0.31 3.05
CA GLY A 41 18.19 0.67 3.33
C GLY A 41 16.80 0.15 2.95
N PHE A 42 16.68 -0.49 1.79
CA PHE A 42 15.45 -1.12 1.35
C PHE A 42 15.01 -2.25 2.28
N ASP A 43 15.93 -3.18 2.60
CA ASP A 43 15.63 -4.36 3.43
C ASP A 43 15.10 -3.96 4.81
N GLY A 44 15.66 -2.92 5.43
CA GLY A 44 15.17 -2.41 6.72
C GLY A 44 13.74 -1.86 6.64
N ARG A 45 13.42 -1.11 5.59
CA ARG A 45 12.08 -0.56 5.35
C ARG A 45 11.07 -1.65 4.99
N ALA A 46 11.48 -2.59 4.15
CA ALA A 46 10.67 -3.75 3.76
C ALA A 46 10.34 -4.64 4.96
N ALA A 47 11.31 -4.87 5.86
CA ALA A 47 11.09 -5.60 7.11
C ALA A 47 10.06 -4.91 8.01
N ALA A 48 10.07 -3.58 8.10
CA ALA A 48 9.08 -2.83 8.86
C ALA A 48 7.67 -2.96 8.28
N LEU A 49 7.54 -2.99 6.94
CA LEU A 49 6.26 -3.22 6.28
C LEU A 49 5.77 -4.66 6.51
N ALA A 50 6.65 -5.65 6.37
CA ALA A 50 6.31 -7.04 6.64
C ALA A 50 5.82 -7.23 8.08
N ALA A 51 6.52 -6.65 9.07
CA ALA A 51 6.13 -6.72 10.48
C ALA A 51 4.75 -6.09 10.73
N GLN A 52 4.39 -5.00 10.03
CA GLN A 52 3.04 -4.44 10.11
C GLN A 52 1.98 -5.45 9.68
N TYR A 53 2.21 -6.16 8.57
CA TYR A 53 1.24 -7.12 8.03
C TYR A 53 1.20 -8.43 8.83
N ASP A 54 2.28 -8.82 9.52
CA ASP A 54 2.30 -9.96 10.45
C ASP A 54 1.35 -9.77 11.64
N GLU A 55 0.99 -8.52 11.97
CA GLU A 55 0.03 -8.24 13.04
C GLU A 55 -1.43 -8.39 12.63
N TYR A 56 -1.73 -8.48 11.34
CA TYR A 56 -3.11 -8.61 10.87
C TYR A 56 -3.62 -10.04 10.96
N GLU A 57 -4.81 -10.19 11.52
CA GLU A 57 -5.48 -11.47 11.76
C GLU A 57 -6.85 -11.48 11.03
N PRO A 58 -6.88 -11.89 9.76
CA PRO A 58 -8.11 -11.91 8.97
C PRO A 58 -9.17 -12.89 9.45
N ILE A 59 -8.78 -13.94 10.14
CA ILE A 59 -9.66 -14.91 10.81
C ILE A 59 -9.00 -15.25 12.15
N ALA A 60 -9.80 -15.41 13.19
CA ALA A 60 -9.33 -15.73 14.54
C ALA A 60 -8.35 -16.93 14.52
N GLY A 61 -7.16 -16.73 15.05
CA GLY A 61 -6.08 -17.71 15.09
C GLY A 61 -5.24 -17.82 13.80
N TYR A 62 -5.53 -17.01 12.77
CA TYR A 62 -4.80 -17.05 11.48
C TYR A 62 -4.29 -15.66 11.11
N LYS A 63 -3.04 -15.38 11.43
CA LYS A 63 -2.33 -14.16 11.03
C LYS A 63 -1.86 -14.23 9.59
N LEU A 64 -1.65 -13.07 9.00
CA LEU A 64 -0.98 -12.96 7.71
C LEU A 64 0.51 -13.28 7.85
N ASN A 65 1.12 -13.65 6.75
CA ASN A 65 2.58 -13.72 6.60
C ASN A 65 3.04 -12.49 5.83
N GLY A 66 3.49 -11.47 6.55
CA GLY A 66 3.89 -10.20 5.97
C GLY A 66 5.07 -10.33 5.01
N LYS A 67 5.96 -11.30 5.22
CA LYS A 67 7.05 -11.59 4.29
C LYS A 67 6.55 -12.23 3.00
N PHE A 68 5.56 -13.11 3.07
CA PHE A 68 4.97 -13.75 1.89
C PHE A 68 4.19 -12.76 1.03
N THR A 69 3.54 -11.78 1.67
CA THR A 69 2.75 -10.75 0.96
C THR A 69 3.52 -9.46 0.70
N LEU A 70 4.83 -9.43 0.94
CA LEU A 70 5.62 -8.21 0.98
C LEU A 70 5.65 -7.47 -0.36
N GLY A 71 5.89 -8.15 -1.47
CA GLY A 71 5.96 -7.53 -2.80
C GLY A 71 4.67 -6.80 -3.15
N GLU A 72 3.53 -7.45 -2.91
CA GLU A 72 2.21 -6.88 -3.15
C GLU A 72 1.93 -5.66 -2.25
N ASN A 73 2.33 -5.74 -0.97
CA ASN A 73 2.14 -4.64 -0.04
C ASN A 73 3.05 -3.44 -0.36
N ILE A 74 4.28 -3.68 -0.84
CA ILE A 74 5.17 -2.64 -1.37
C ILE A 74 4.54 -1.98 -2.59
N ALA A 75 4.04 -2.78 -3.52
CA ALA A 75 3.43 -2.30 -4.75
C ALA A 75 2.16 -1.46 -4.48
N ASP A 76 1.31 -1.91 -3.55
CA ASP A 76 0.14 -1.13 -3.10
C ASP A 76 0.53 0.23 -2.51
N LEU A 77 1.53 0.25 -1.63
CA LEU A 77 1.99 1.49 -0.99
C LEU A 77 2.61 2.45 -2.01
N GLY A 78 3.46 1.94 -2.90
CA GLY A 78 4.04 2.71 -4.00
C GLY A 78 2.98 3.26 -4.93
N GLY A 79 2.06 2.40 -5.36
CA GLY A 79 0.98 2.75 -6.28
C GLY A 79 0.04 3.82 -5.73
N LEU A 80 -0.37 3.69 -4.48
CA LEU A 80 -1.25 4.68 -3.84
C LEU A 80 -0.55 6.04 -3.66
N LYS A 81 0.72 6.05 -3.25
CA LYS A 81 1.54 7.28 -3.13
C LYS A 81 1.73 7.95 -4.49
N MET A 82 2.07 7.18 -5.54
CA MET A 82 2.22 7.71 -6.89
C MET A 82 0.91 8.27 -7.44
N ALA A 83 -0.20 7.58 -7.24
CA ALA A 83 -1.52 8.04 -7.66
C ALA A 83 -1.91 9.35 -6.97
N HIS A 84 -1.64 9.48 -5.66
CA HIS A 84 -1.88 10.72 -4.93
C HIS A 84 -1.01 11.86 -5.47
N LYS A 85 0.27 11.62 -5.72
CA LYS A 85 1.18 12.60 -6.31
C LYS A 85 0.74 13.02 -7.72
N ALA A 86 0.37 12.05 -8.56
CA ALA A 86 -0.12 12.30 -9.91
C ALA A 86 -1.41 13.14 -9.90
N TRP A 87 -2.33 12.84 -8.96
CA TRP A 87 -3.52 13.65 -8.76
C TRP A 87 -3.18 15.11 -8.41
N GLN A 88 -2.26 15.33 -7.47
CA GLN A 88 -1.82 16.68 -7.10
C GLN A 88 -1.21 17.44 -8.31
N ILE A 89 -0.37 16.78 -9.09
CA ILE A 89 0.22 17.34 -10.32
C ILE A 89 -0.89 17.70 -11.32
N GLY A 90 -1.87 16.81 -11.49
CA GLY A 90 -3.02 17.01 -12.39
C GLY A 90 -3.91 18.19 -12.01
N LEU A 91 -3.92 18.59 -10.75
CA LEU A 91 -4.62 19.80 -10.31
C LEU A 91 -3.96 21.09 -10.83
N LYS A 92 -2.67 21.08 -11.18
CA LYS A 92 -1.92 22.25 -11.67
C LYS A 92 -2.10 23.47 -10.76
N GLY A 93 -2.01 23.27 -9.45
CA GLY A 93 -2.21 24.33 -8.44
C GLY A 93 -3.67 24.71 -8.18
N ARG A 94 -4.64 24.15 -8.89
CA ARG A 94 -6.06 24.45 -8.66
C ARG A 94 -6.59 23.70 -7.45
N ALA A 95 -7.50 24.31 -6.70
CA ALA A 95 -8.20 23.62 -5.63
C ALA A 95 -9.09 22.49 -6.20
N SER A 96 -9.06 21.33 -5.57
CA SER A 96 -10.01 20.27 -5.88
C SER A 96 -11.38 20.60 -5.25
N PRO A 97 -12.48 20.49 -6.00
CA PRO A 97 -13.81 20.77 -5.43
C PRO A 97 -14.16 19.76 -4.34
N VAL A 98 -14.90 20.23 -3.34
CA VAL A 98 -15.63 19.36 -2.41
C VAL A 98 -16.89 18.87 -3.13
N LEU A 99 -17.08 17.56 -3.19
CA LEU A 99 -18.26 16.92 -3.80
C LEU A 99 -18.86 15.95 -2.79
N ASP A 100 -20.16 16.02 -2.60
CA ASP A 100 -20.91 15.20 -1.65
C ASP A 100 -20.30 15.23 -0.21
N GLY A 101 -19.78 16.39 0.19
CA GLY A 101 -19.12 16.58 1.49
C GLY A 101 -17.69 16.07 1.60
N PHE A 102 -17.12 15.46 0.53
CA PHE A 102 -15.77 14.93 0.53
C PHE A 102 -14.79 15.81 -0.25
N THR A 103 -13.63 16.07 0.36
CA THR A 103 -12.51 16.71 -0.32
C THR A 103 -11.95 15.81 -1.43
N GLY A 104 -11.17 16.36 -2.35
CA GLY A 104 -10.54 15.57 -3.40
C GLY A 104 -9.62 14.47 -2.89
N SER A 105 -8.86 14.75 -1.83
CA SER A 105 -7.98 13.76 -1.19
C SER A 105 -8.79 12.65 -0.54
N GLN A 106 -9.85 12.98 0.19
CA GLN A 106 -10.77 11.98 0.76
C GLN A 106 -11.38 11.08 -0.31
N ARG A 107 -11.83 11.66 -1.44
CA ARG A 107 -12.36 10.87 -2.56
C ARG A 107 -11.33 9.96 -3.20
N LEU A 108 -10.06 10.37 -3.24
CA LEU A 108 -8.98 9.51 -3.75
C LEU A 108 -8.82 8.26 -2.88
N PHE A 109 -8.72 8.43 -1.56
CA PHE A 109 -8.59 7.30 -0.64
C PHE A 109 -9.87 6.45 -0.56
N ALA A 110 -11.06 7.08 -0.65
CA ALA A 110 -12.32 6.34 -0.77
C ALA A 110 -12.37 5.51 -2.07
N GLY A 111 -11.83 6.05 -3.17
CA GLY A 111 -11.69 5.34 -4.44
C GLY A 111 -10.79 4.12 -4.32
N TRP A 112 -9.68 4.23 -3.59
CA TRP A 112 -8.80 3.09 -3.25
C TRP A 112 -9.57 2.03 -2.45
N ALA A 113 -10.22 2.42 -1.36
CA ALA A 113 -10.99 1.48 -0.54
C ALA A 113 -12.11 0.79 -1.34
N GLN A 114 -12.72 1.49 -2.30
CA GLN A 114 -13.79 0.96 -3.14
C GLN A 114 -13.30 -0.17 -4.07
N VAL A 115 -12.05 -0.15 -4.56
CA VAL A 115 -11.46 -1.23 -5.35
C VAL A 115 -11.45 -2.53 -4.55
N TRP A 116 -11.26 -2.45 -3.24
CA TRP A 116 -11.11 -3.59 -2.35
C TRP A 116 -12.42 -4.01 -1.67
N ARG A 117 -13.56 -3.49 -2.05
CA ARG A 117 -14.87 -3.90 -1.52
C ARG A 117 -15.18 -5.35 -1.89
N ARG A 118 -14.67 -6.27 -1.10
CA ARG A 118 -14.81 -7.70 -1.28
C ARG A 118 -15.17 -8.37 0.05
N LYS A 119 -16.00 -9.39 -0.02
CA LYS A 119 -16.32 -10.26 1.12
C LYS A 119 -15.92 -11.69 0.74
N TYR A 120 -15.27 -12.38 1.64
CA TYR A 120 -14.85 -13.77 1.48
C TYR A 120 -15.73 -14.70 2.29
N ARG A 121 -15.84 -15.95 1.88
CA ARG A 121 -16.20 -17.05 2.76
C ARG A 121 -14.96 -17.50 3.51
N ASP A 122 -15.11 -17.95 4.76
CA ASP A 122 -13.98 -18.27 5.64
C ASP A 122 -13.04 -19.33 5.02
N GLU A 123 -13.59 -20.39 4.43
CA GLU A 123 -12.80 -21.41 3.74
C GLU A 123 -11.94 -20.85 2.60
N ASN A 124 -12.51 -19.94 1.80
CA ASN A 124 -11.78 -19.28 0.72
C ASN A 124 -10.70 -18.37 1.28
N LEU A 125 -11.01 -17.61 2.33
CA LEU A 125 -10.05 -16.70 2.96
C LEU A 125 -8.88 -17.48 3.58
N LEU A 126 -9.14 -18.58 4.28
CA LEU A 126 -8.12 -19.47 4.84
C LEU A 126 -7.20 -20.04 3.76
N ASN A 127 -7.77 -20.47 2.63
CA ASN A 127 -6.98 -20.95 1.50
C ASN A 127 -6.09 -19.83 0.94
N ARG A 128 -6.64 -18.63 0.72
CA ARG A 128 -5.90 -17.47 0.20
C ARG A 128 -4.73 -17.08 1.09
N ILE A 129 -4.92 -17.03 2.41
CA ILE A 129 -3.84 -16.70 3.36
C ILE A 129 -2.63 -17.65 3.19
N LYS A 130 -2.87 -18.90 2.78
CA LYS A 130 -1.82 -19.90 2.64
C LYS A 130 -1.09 -19.87 1.30
N ILE A 131 -1.78 -19.51 0.22
CA ILE A 131 -1.26 -19.71 -1.15
C ILE A 131 -1.24 -18.43 -2.02
N ASP A 132 -1.95 -17.37 -1.62
CA ASP A 132 -2.05 -16.14 -2.40
C ASP A 132 -1.07 -15.10 -1.83
N PRO A 133 -0.10 -14.59 -2.63
CA PRO A 133 0.83 -13.57 -2.18
C PRO A 133 0.18 -12.20 -1.93
N HIS A 134 -1.09 -12.05 -2.29
CA HIS A 134 -1.83 -10.83 -2.02
C HIS A 134 -2.47 -10.88 -0.64
N SER A 135 -2.27 -9.83 0.13
CA SER A 135 -3.03 -9.61 1.37
C SER A 135 -4.53 -9.57 1.06
N PRO A 136 -5.41 -10.10 1.94
CA PRO A 136 -6.85 -9.99 1.75
C PRO A 136 -7.30 -8.53 1.63
N SER A 137 -8.37 -8.31 0.88
CA SER A 137 -8.80 -6.97 0.45
C SER A 137 -8.99 -5.97 1.59
N GLU A 138 -9.44 -6.40 2.76
CA GLU A 138 -9.54 -5.53 3.95
C GLU A 138 -8.19 -4.90 4.32
N PHE A 139 -7.11 -5.68 4.28
CA PHE A 139 -5.79 -5.22 4.67
C PHE A 139 -5.09 -4.45 3.55
N ARG A 140 -5.43 -4.69 2.30
CA ARG A 140 -5.02 -3.81 1.19
C ARG A 140 -5.74 -2.44 1.29
N ALA A 141 -7.04 -2.44 1.59
CA ALA A 141 -7.82 -1.22 1.76
C ALA A 141 -7.35 -0.36 2.93
N ASN A 142 -7.06 -0.99 4.08
CA ASN A 142 -6.82 -0.29 5.35
C ASN A 142 -5.34 -0.23 5.72
N GLY A 143 -4.57 -1.29 5.49
CA GLY A 143 -3.16 -1.39 5.87
C GLY A 143 -2.23 -0.54 4.99
N THR A 144 -2.61 -0.26 3.74
CA THR A 144 -1.83 0.58 2.84
C THR A 144 -1.93 2.07 3.17
N PRO A 145 -3.14 2.68 3.29
CA PRO A 145 -3.29 4.12 3.53
C PRO A 145 -2.67 4.61 4.83
N VAL A 146 -2.59 3.78 5.87
CA VAL A 146 -2.00 4.18 7.16
C VAL A 146 -0.51 4.52 7.06
N ASN A 147 0.14 4.17 5.96
CA ASN A 147 1.52 4.57 5.65
C ASN A 147 1.61 5.78 4.71
N VAL A 148 0.48 6.44 4.41
CA VAL A 148 0.45 7.62 3.54
C VAL A 148 0.10 8.86 4.37
N PRO A 149 1.05 9.80 4.62
CA PRO A 149 0.78 10.98 5.45
C PRO A 149 -0.44 11.80 5.00
N ALA A 150 -0.68 11.87 3.70
CA ALA A 150 -1.84 12.57 3.13
C ALA A 150 -3.18 11.94 3.53
N PHE A 151 -3.23 10.64 3.86
CA PHE A 151 -4.41 10.00 4.41
C PHE A 151 -4.76 10.57 5.79
N HIS A 152 -3.79 10.63 6.67
CA HIS A 152 -3.96 11.18 8.02
C HIS A 152 -4.41 12.63 7.98
N THR A 153 -3.82 13.44 7.09
CA THR A 153 -4.25 14.83 6.87
C THR A 153 -5.68 14.91 6.33
N ALA A 154 -6.04 14.07 5.35
CA ALA A 154 -7.35 14.11 4.72
C ALA A 154 -8.50 13.75 5.67
N PHE A 155 -8.28 12.82 6.59
CA PHE A 155 -9.28 12.33 7.53
C PHE A 155 -9.08 12.84 8.96
N ALA A 156 -8.08 13.71 9.20
CA ALA A 156 -7.73 14.26 10.51
C ALA A 156 -7.61 13.15 11.58
N THR A 157 -6.97 12.02 11.23
CA THR A 157 -6.82 10.91 12.14
C THR A 157 -5.96 11.27 13.34
N LYS A 158 -6.30 10.74 14.50
CA LYS A 158 -5.65 11.02 15.78
C LYS A 158 -5.48 9.77 16.61
N ALA A 159 -4.64 9.84 17.64
CA ALA A 159 -4.45 8.74 18.57
C ALA A 159 -5.79 8.23 19.10
N GLY A 160 -5.97 6.90 19.06
CA GLY A 160 -7.21 6.21 19.41
C GLY A 160 -8.09 5.83 18.21
N ASP A 161 -7.88 6.42 17.04
CA ASP A 161 -8.57 5.97 15.81
C ASP A 161 -7.93 4.67 15.28
N LYS A 162 -8.75 3.73 14.82
CA LYS A 162 -8.27 2.40 14.35
C LYS A 162 -7.24 2.48 13.21
N MET A 163 -7.33 3.50 12.37
CA MET A 163 -6.42 3.71 11.25
C MET A 163 -5.40 4.81 11.52
N PHE A 164 -5.21 5.22 12.77
CA PHE A 164 -4.15 6.15 13.12
C PHE A 164 -2.80 5.43 13.16
N LYS A 165 -1.77 6.07 12.61
CA LYS A 165 -0.38 5.66 12.76
C LYS A 165 0.44 6.91 13.04
N ALA A 166 1.27 6.89 14.08
CA ALA A 166 2.11 8.03 14.41
C ALA A 166 3.13 8.28 13.28
N ALA A 167 3.50 9.54 13.07
CA ALA A 167 4.39 9.91 11.97
C ALA A 167 5.73 9.16 12.00
N ALA A 168 6.24 8.85 13.21
CA ALA A 168 7.48 8.09 13.38
C ALA A 168 7.36 6.61 12.99
N ASP A 169 6.14 6.06 12.99
CA ASP A 169 5.87 4.65 12.70
C ASP A 169 5.44 4.41 11.25
N ILE A 170 5.22 5.49 10.49
CA ILE A 170 4.85 5.38 9.07
C ILE A 170 5.99 4.73 8.29
N VAL A 171 5.68 3.63 7.63
CA VAL A 171 6.64 2.95 6.75
C VAL A 171 6.76 3.70 5.43
N VAL A 172 7.99 4.02 5.06
CA VAL A 172 8.32 4.65 3.78
C VAL A 172 9.30 3.72 3.06
N ILE A 173 8.87 3.15 1.93
CA ILE A 173 9.74 2.32 1.09
C ILE A 173 10.55 3.22 0.13
N TRP A 174 9.86 4.15 -0.53
CA TRP A 174 10.41 5.09 -1.52
C TRP A 174 10.24 6.55 -1.09
#